data_6e20fe455ba251b96f38df1a4ebcf528
#
_entry.id   6e20fe455ba251b96f38df1a4ebcf528
#
_cell.length_a   1.000
_cell.length_b   1.000
_cell.length_c   1.000
_cell.angle_alpha   90.00
_cell.angle_beta   90.00
_cell.angle_gamma   90.00
#
_symmetry.space_group_name_H-M   'P 1'
#
loop_
_entity.id
_entity.type
_entity.pdbx_description
1 polymer ?
#
loop_
_entity_poly.entity_id
_entity_poly.type
_entity_poly.pdbx_seq_one_letter_code
_entity_poly.pdbx_strand_id
1 'polypeptide(L)'
;MKLGVCVPYRNREVHLEKFVPQVGKYLDSKGIDYCMYFGHQCDDKLFNRGAMKNVAAKHAFEDGCDYIVWHDIDMIPEDGGGADYSFPEKTPIHIATSISQMDYNLKYEEYFGGAVLFSKEQVERTNGYSNDYWDWGMEDDDLFWRCNLEGYANNTYLDYPSTLDNYLSFNGKNSFVKIPKHKKLKSLTSRSHTISVLVRANQQEEKVPIWLIGDDNRRFCEYPILRRPGYDYGLSYNNSRAYTAQLWDSTQNHLYQWIKRYENQWAWITLSVDTSNQNIHFYLNGKESDARHGHGTQSPLKYEDRLKSYGLEDYYLGTTTSTAKSEPNKWFKGDIAKVMMWNRCLDSNEISKLHKEIPIDKLVLHYDFNNKEQLDSHRVAIDLSGNGIDGKITRGTFNQEQIKIPHTIIPHRKDGKMNCLPHEDEGMVTDENGNDKWAKGETTARNEKRYIHEMQQGTWDYKSDGIKQLEYDLVDIEEITPKAKLINVKL
;
A
#
# COMPACT_ATOMS: atom_id res chain seq x y z
N MET A 1 12.49 -34.41 3.41
CA MET A 1 12.66 -33.02 3.86
C MET A 1 11.80 -32.78 5.08
N LYS A 2 12.39 -32.19 6.11
CA LYS A 2 11.75 -32.01 7.40
C LYS A 2 11.25 -30.56 7.54
N LEU A 3 9.97 -30.39 7.91
CA LEU A 3 9.33 -29.09 8.14
C LEU A 3 9.49 -28.64 9.60
N GLY A 4 9.92 -27.42 9.84
CA GLY A 4 9.78 -26.72 11.11
C GLY A 4 8.50 -25.88 11.15
N VAL A 5 7.55 -26.18 12.03
CA VAL A 5 6.38 -25.32 12.26
C VAL A 5 6.73 -24.31 13.35
N CYS A 6 6.95 -23.05 12.97
CA CYS A 6 7.48 -22.01 13.83
C CYS A 6 6.36 -21.05 14.27
N VAL A 7 6.05 -21.04 15.56
CA VAL A 7 4.87 -20.39 16.12
C VAL A 7 5.29 -19.37 17.19
N PRO A 8 4.91 -18.10 17.07
CA PRO A 8 5.08 -17.11 18.15
C PRO A 8 4.08 -17.40 19.27
N TYR A 9 4.54 -17.40 20.51
CA TYR A 9 3.71 -17.80 21.64
C TYR A 9 3.85 -16.90 22.84
N ARG A 10 2.72 -16.52 23.42
CA ARG A 10 2.57 -15.94 24.75
C ARG A 10 1.10 -15.90 25.15
N ASN A 11 0.75 -16.39 26.36
CA ASN A 11 -0.59 -16.35 26.95
C ASN A 11 -1.69 -16.94 26.04
N ARG A 12 -1.43 -18.08 25.40
CA ARG A 12 -2.35 -18.74 24.44
C ARG A 12 -2.43 -20.26 24.74
N GLU A 13 -2.54 -20.65 26.02
CA GLU A 13 -2.54 -22.04 26.47
C GLU A 13 -3.64 -22.84 25.80
N VAL A 14 -4.87 -22.31 25.76
CA VAL A 14 -6.03 -22.97 25.13
C VAL A 14 -5.81 -23.18 23.61
N HIS A 15 -5.09 -22.25 22.95
CA HIS A 15 -4.76 -22.39 21.54
C HIS A 15 -3.68 -23.46 21.35
N LEU A 16 -2.67 -23.47 22.20
CA LEU A 16 -1.59 -24.47 22.17
C LEU A 16 -2.14 -25.89 22.29
N GLU A 17 -3.05 -26.13 23.25
CA GLU A 17 -3.72 -27.41 23.47
C GLU A 17 -4.50 -27.91 22.25
N LYS A 18 -5.06 -26.99 21.45
CA LYS A 18 -5.78 -27.31 20.21
C LYS A 18 -4.85 -27.40 19.00
N PHE A 19 -3.89 -26.50 18.90
CA PHE A 19 -2.99 -26.37 17.74
C PHE A 19 -2.13 -27.63 17.56
N VAL A 20 -1.44 -28.07 18.62
CA VAL A 20 -0.50 -29.20 18.53
C VAL A 20 -1.17 -30.46 17.98
N PRO A 21 -2.30 -30.95 18.52
CA PRO A 21 -2.92 -32.17 18.00
C PRO A 21 -3.60 -31.98 16.65
N GLN A 22 -4.22 -30.82 16.36
CA GLN A 22 -4.97 -30.64 15.12
C GLN A 22 -4.05 -30.42 13.92
N VAL A 23 -3.06 -29.52 14.06
CA VAL A 23 -2.05 -29.30 13.01
C VAL A 23 -1.18 -30.55 12.82
N GLY A 24 -0.83 -31.24 13.92
CA GLY A 24 -0.10 -32.49 13.86
C GLY A 24 -0.85 -33.57 13.07
N LYS A 25 -2.13 -33.78 13.38
CA LYS A 25 -2.99 -34.72 12.64
C LYS A 25 -3.06 -34.37 11.14
N TYR A 26 -3.18 -33.08 10.84
CA TYR A 26 -3.23 -32.61 9.45
C TYR A 26 -1.94 -32.94 8.70
N LEU A 27 -0.78 -32.59 9.28
CA LEU A 27 0.54 -32.86 8.68
C LEU A 27 0.82 -34.37 8.54
N ASP A 28 0.51 -35.17 9.56
CA ASP A 28 0.61 -36.64 9.51
C ASP A 28 -0.27 -37.22 8.39
N SER A 29 -1.48 -36.69 8.17
CA SER A 29 -2.38 -37.09 7.08
C SER A 29 -1.80 -36.84 5.69
N LYS A 30 -0.91 -35.83 5.58
CA LYS A 30 -0.20 -35.45 4.35
C LYS A 30 1.16 -36.17 4.21
N GLY A 31 1.55 -36.98 5.17
CA GLY A 31 2.84 -37.68 5.18
C GLY A 31 4.04 -36.74 5.31
N ILE A 32 3.86 -35.59 5.93
CA ILE A 32 4.91 -34.58 6.13
C ILE A 32 5.70 -34.94 7.39
N ASP A 33 7.02 -35.03 7.28
CA ASP A 33 7.92 -35.10 8.44
C ASP A 33 8.10 -33.69 9.03
N TYR A 34 7.76 -33.51 10.31
CA TYR A 34 7.75 -32.20 10.94
C TYR A 34 8.15 -32.22 12.40
N CYS A 35 8.53 -31.03 12.89
CA CYS A 35 8.58 -30.68 14.31
C CYS A 35 8.04 -29.26 14.51
N MET A 36 7.35 -29.01 15.64
CA MET A 36 6.80 -27.71 16.00
C MET A 36 7.70 -27.02 17.01
N TYR A 37 7.89 -25.73 16.82
CA TYR A 37 8.73 -24.86 17.64
C TYR A 37 7.92 -23.62 18.04
N PHE A 38 7.66 -23.49 19.33
CA PHE A 38 6.95 -22.36 19.90
C PHE A 38 7.93 -21.40 20.54
N GLY A 39 8.18 -20.25 19.88
CA GLY A 39 8.99 -19.16 20.46
C GLY A 39 8.18 -18.43 21.53
N HIS A 40 8.52 -18.63 22.80
CA HIS A 40 7.78 -18.10 23.95
C HIS A 40 8.53 -16.95 24.60
N GLN A 41 7.95 -15.76 24.52
CA GLN A 41 8.48 -14.57 25.18
C GLN A 41 8.07 -14.56 26.66
N CYS A 42 9.04 -14.69 27.58
CA CYS A 42 8.83 -14.82 29.02
C CYS A 42 9.09 -13.55 29.83
N ASP A 43 9.47 -12.44 29.18
CA ASP A 43 9.66 -11.15 29.85
C ASP A 43 8.36 -10.32 29.88
N ASP A 44 8.43 -9.16 30.56
CA ASP A 44 7.30 -8.22 30.70
C ASP A 44 7.25 -7.16 29.59
N LYS A 45 8.13 -7.25 28.57
CA LYS A 45 8.10 -6.33 27.43
C LYS A 45 6.84 -6.58 26.59
N LEU A 46 6.49 -5.61 25.74
CA LEU A 46 5.45 -5.81 24.73
C LEU A 46 5.76 -7.04 23.87
N PHE A 47 4.74 -7.72 23.39
CA PHE A 47 4.96 -8.93 22.59
C PHE A 47 5.60 -8.61 21.24
N ASN A 48 6.68 -9.34 20.92
CA ASN A 48 7.37 -9.22 19.65
C ASN A 48 7.19 -10.49 18.82
N ARG A 49 6.12 -10.53 18.01
CA ARG A 49 5.80 -11.69 17.17
C ARG A 49 6.91 -12.03 16.20
N GLY A 50 7.50 -11.01 15.55
CA GLY A 50 8.57 -11.21 14.57
C GLY A 50 9.79 -11.88 15.19
N ALA A 51 10.25 -11.37 16.33
CA ALA A 51 11.37 -11.96 17.08
C ALA A 51 11.06 -13.41 17.51
N MET A 52 9.86 -13.69 18.02
CA MET A 52 9.45 -15.04 18.42
C MET A 52 9.35 -16.01 17.23
N LYS A 53 8.87 -15.55 16.08
CA LYS A 53 8.92 -16.33 14.82
C LYS A 53 10.37 -16.63 14.41
N ASN A 54 11.29 -15.67 14.57
CA ASN A 54 12.71 -15.87 14.29
C ASN A 54 13.39 -16.81 15.29
N VAL A 55 13.09 -16.72 16.61
CA VAL A 55 13.56 -17.69 17.61
C VAL A 55 13.20 -19.10 17.22
N ALA A 56 11.91 -19.34 16.95
CA ALA A 56 11.42 -20.65 16.56
C ALA A 56 12.11 -21.18 15.29
N ALA A 57 12.29 -20.32 14.27
CA ALA A 57 12.95 -20.68 13.03
C ALA A 57 14.44 -21.04 13.23
N LYS A 58 15.15 -20.30 14.08
CA LYS A 58 16.56 -20.57 14.39
C LYS A 58 16.72 -21.96 15.00
N HIS A 59 15.93 -22.30 16.00
CA HIS A 59 15.95 -23.63 16.62
C HIS A 59 15.51 -24.74 15.66
N ALA A 60 14.51 -24.47 14.77
CA ALA A 60 14.10 -25.43 13.75
C ALA A 60 15.26 -25.77 12.79
N PHE A 61 16.03 -24.77 12.35
CA PHE A 61 17.18 -25.00 11.47
C PHE A 61 18.36 -25.63 12.21
N GLU A 62 18.57 -25.35 13.48
CA GLU A 62 19.57 -26.02 14.34
C GLU A 62 19.24 -27.51 14.53
N ASP A 63 17.96 -27.86 14.63
CA ASP A 63 17.45 -29.24 14.70
C ASP A 63 17.36 -29.95 13.35
N GLY A 64 17.90 -29.33 12.28
CA GLY A 64 18.03 -29.94 10.95
C GLY A 64 16.75 -29.91 10.12
N CYS A 65 15.83 -28.97 10.34
CA CYS A 65 14.72 -28.73 9.42
C CYS A 65 15.23 -28.12 8.11
N ASP A 66 14.71 -28.59 6.97
CA ASP A 66 15.08 -28.12 5.63
C ASP A 66 14.36 -26.83 5.25
N TYR A 67 13.16 -26.66 5.78
CA TYR A 67 12.28 -25.53 5.56
C TYR A 67 11.35 -25.30 6.74
N ILE A 68 10.72 -24.16 6.77
CA ILE A 68 9.82 -23.77 7.85
C ILE A 68 8.49 -23.25 7.33
N VAL A 69 7.48 -23.27 8.20
CA VAL A 69 6.29 -22.45 8.11
C VAL A 69 6.26 -21.53 9.33
N TRP A 70 6.26 -20.22 9.14
CA TRP A 70 5.86 -19.29 10.17
C TRP A 70 4.35 -19.31 10.27
N HIS A 71 3.84 -19.66 11.43
CA HIS A 71 2.44 -20.03 11.61
C HIS A 71 1.86 -19.36 12.85
N ASP A 72 0.70 -18.74 12.72
CA ASP A 72 0.01 -18.18 13.87
C ASP A 72 -0.74 -19.28 14.62
N ILE A 73 -0.74 -19.22 15.95
CA ILE A 73 -1.23 -20.28 16.82
C ILE A 73 -2.75 -20.49 16.75
N ASP A 74 -3.48 -19.52 16.26
CA ASP A 74 -4.93 -19.53 16.09
C ASP A 74 -5.40 -20.08 14.73
N MET A 75 -4.47 -20.29 13.79
CA MET A 75 -4.77 -20.79 12.46
C MET A 75 -4.71 -22.32 12.39
N ILE A 76 -5.83 -22.97 12.17
CA ILE A 76 -5.91 -24.43 12.05
C ILE A 76 -6.28 -24.80 10.61
N PRO A 77 -5.47 -25.59 9.89
CA PRO A 77 -5.83 -26.04 8.54
C PRO A 77 -7.09 -26.93 8.58
N GLU A 78 -8.05 -26.63 7.71
CA GLU A 78 -9.28 -27.41 7.61
C GLU A 78 -9.05 -28.73 6.85
N ASP A 79 -9.68 -29.82 7.32
CA ASP A 79 -9.67 -31.10 6.61
C ASP A 79 -10.33 -30.94 5.23
N GLY A 80 -9.59 -31.29 4.15
CA GLY A 80 -10.04 -31.06 2.78
C GLY A 80 -9.89 -29.63 2.27
N GLY A 81 -9.41 -28.68 3.08
CA GLY A 81 -9.25 -27.27 2.76
C GLY A 81 -8.07 -26.92 1.85
N GLY A 82 -7.28 -27.91 1.45
CA GLY A 82 -6.23 -27.75 0.43
C GLY A 82 -4.93 -27.09 0.90
N ALA A 83 -4.76 -26.81 2.21
CA ALA A 83 -3.51 -26.20 2.69
C ALA A 83 -2.29 -27.09 2.38
N ASP A 84 -1.38 -26.56 1.57
CA ASP A 84 -0.21 -27.30 1.07
C ASP A 84 1.06 -26.84 1.79
N TYR A 85 1.53 -27.69 2.72
CA TYR A 85 2.77 -27.48 3.47
C TYR A 85 4.02 -28.05 2.79
N SER A 86 3.99 -28.31 1.49
CA SER A 86 5.14 -28.81 0.75
C SER A 86 6.27 -27.77 0.65
N PHE A 87 7.48 -28.26 0.41
CA PHE A 87 8.69 -27.43 0.30
C PHE A 87 8.54 -26.31 -0.75
N PRO A 88 8.84 -25.04 -0.40
CA PRO A 88 8.73 -23.90 -1.31
C PRO A 88 9.99 -23.76 -2.18
N GLU A 89 10.05 -24.47 -3.31
CA GLU A 89 11.26 -24.60 -4.14
C GLU A 89 11.82 -23.28 -4.65
N LYS A 90 10.97 -22.38 -5.15
CA LYS A 90 11.41 -21.17 -5.87
C LYS A 90 11.23 -19.87 -5.08
N THR A 91 10.13 -19.78 -4.38
CA THR A 91 9.70 -18.57 -3.69
C THR A 91 9.02 -18.92 -2.38
N PRO A 92 9.04 -18.04 -1.37
CA PRO A 92 8.16 -18.18 -0.22
C PRO A 92 6.69 -18.28 -0.64
N ILE A 93 5.90 -19.09 0.08
CA ILE A 93 4.51 -19.37 -0.27
C ILE A 93 3.58 -18.99 0.88
N HIS A 94 2.62 -18.13 0.63
CA HIS A 94 1.52 -17.86 1.54
C HIS A 94 0.44 -18.95 1.38
N ILE A 95 0.07 -19.61 2.47
CA ILE A 95 -0.91 -20.71 2.49
C ILE A 95 -2.17 -20.42 3.31
N ALA A 96 -2.19 -19.40 4.16
CA ALA A 96 -3.39 -18.94 4.86
C ALA A 96 -4.20 -17.96 3.99
N THR A 97 -4.75 -18.46 2.88
CA THR A 97 -5.39 -17.63 1.84
C THR A 97 -6.91 -17.52 2.01
N SER A 98 -7.51 -18.38 2.83
CA SER A 98 -8.96 -18.52 3.03
C SER A 98 -9.21 -18.71 4.51
N ILE A 99 -9.50 -17.62 5.25
CA ILE A 99 -9.56 -17.61 6.71
C ILE A 99 -11.02 -17.47 7.19
N SER A 100 -11.47 -18.36 8.08
CA SER A 100 -12.85 -18.39 8.55
C SER A 100 -13.33 -17.07 9.17
N GLN A 101 -12.46 -16.39 9.94
CA GLN A 101 -12.76 -15.08 10.54
C GLN A 101 -13.02 -13.98 9.50
N MET A 102 -12.63 -14.20 8.24
CA MET A 102 -12.77 -13.27 7.11
C MET A 102 -13.73 -13.81 6.05
N ASP A 103 -14.71 -14.61 6.47
CA ASP A 103 -15.64 -15.27 5.54
C ASP A 103 -14.95 -16.02 4.40
N TYR A 104 -13.79 -16.61 4.71
CA TYR A 104 -12.92 -17.32 3.74
C TYR A 104 -12.40 -16.45 2.60
N ASN A 105 -12.27 -15.14 2.83
CA ASN A 105 -11.63 -14.22 1.91
C ASN A 105 -10.22 -13.82 2.39
N LEU A 106 -9.43 -13.26 1.50
CA LEU A 106 -8.19 -12.58 1.87
C LEU A 106 -8.51 -11.24 2.53
N LYS A 107 -7.74 -10.87 3.54
CA LYS A 107 -7.88 -9.57 4.22
C LYS A 107 -7.60 -8.39 3.27
N TYR A 108 -6.58 -8.53 2.43
CA TYR A 108 -6.18 -7.60 1.36
C TYR A 108 -5.21 -8.30 0.39
N GLU A 109 -4.98 -7.72 -0.80
CA GLU A 109 -4.21 -8.39 -1.87
C GLU A 109 -2.75 -8.69 -1.48
N GLU A 110 -2.10 -7.87 -0.66
CA GLU A 110 -0.72 -8.05 -0.23
C GLU A 110 -0.58 -8.86 1.06
N TYR A 111 -1.68 -9.33 1.64
CA TYR A 111 -1.65 -10.07 2.91
C TYR A 111 -0.71 -11.26 2.87
N PHE A 112 0.17 -11.33 3.87
CA PHE A 112 1.23 -12.35 3.97
C PHE A 112 1.38 -12.86 5.41
N GLY A 113 0.30 -12.87 6.17
CA GLY A 113 0.23 -13.35 7.55
C GLY A 113 -0.43 -14.72 7.69
N GLY A 114 -0.61 -15.16 8.90
CA GLY A 114 -1.28 -16.41 9.27
C GLY A 114 -0.42 -17.67 9.09
N ALA A 115 -0.03 -18.01 7.87
CA ALA A 115 0.88 -19.13 7.61
C ALA A 115 1.65 -18.91 6.30
N VAL A 116 2.99 -18.87 6.38
CA VAL A 116 3.90 -18.64 5.24
C VAL A 116 5.08 -19.60 5.27
N LEU A 117 5.35 -20.24 4.14
CA LEU A 117 6.40 -21.22 3.95
C LEU A 117 7.67 -20.60 3.39
N PHE A 118 8.82 -20.96 3.97
CA PHE A 118 10.14 -20.51 3.53
C PHE A 118 11.14 -21.67 3.56
N SER A 119 11.96 -21.79 2.52
CA SER A 119 13.18 -22.60 2.60
C SER A 119 14.23 -21.87 3.46
N LYS A 120 15.23 -22.62 3.94
CA LYS A 120 16.36 -22.03 4.69
C LYS A 120 17.05 -20.91 3.90
N GLU A 121 17.31 -21.11 2.62
CA GLU A 121 17.90 -20.11 1.73
C GLU A 121 17.04 -18.83 1.64
N GLN A 122 15.72 -18.99 1.51
CA GLN A 122 14.81 -17.85 1.43
C GLN A 122 14.78 -17.05 2.73
N VAL A 123 14.84 -17.70 3.90
CA VAL A 123 14.98 -17.04 5.20
C VAL A 123 16.30 -16.27 5.29
N GLU A 124 17.40 -16.90 4.87
CA GLU A 124 18.73 -16.25 4.89
C GLU A 124 18.79 -15.02 3.99
N ARG A 125 18.15 -15.07 2.83
CA ARG A 125 18.09 -13.95 1.87
C ARG A 125 17.20 -12.81 2.35
N THR A 126 16.03 -13.09 2.87
CA THR A 126 15.11 -12.07 3.40
C THR A 126 15.52 -11.56 4.78
N ASN A 127 16.44 -12.25 5.45
CA ASN A 127 16.83 -12.03 6.84
C ASN A 127 15.67 -12.25 7.85
N GLY A 128 14.64 -13.03 7.48
CA GLY A 128 13.49 -13.33 8.33
C GLY A 128 12.63 -12.12 8.68
N TYR A 129 11.93 -12.19 9.78
CA TYR A 129 11.17 -11.06 10.33
C TYR A 129 12.09 -9.99 10.90
N SER A 130 11.63 -8.74 10.96
CA SER A 130 12.25 -7.70 11.78
C SER A 130 12.09 -8.03 13.27
N ASN A 131 13.10 -7.72 14.07
CA ASN A 131 13.07 -7.86 15.54
C ASN A 131 12.55 -6.59 16.22
N ASP A 132 12.15 -5.57 15.49
CA ASP A 132 11.81 -4.25 16.03
C ASP A 132 10.35 -3.83 15.79
N TYR A 133 9.45 -4.79 15.51
CA TYR A 133 8.01 -4.59 15.57
C TYR A 133 7.47 -5.13 16.90
N TRP A 134 7.14 -4.20 17.80
CA TRP A 134 6.60 -4.52 19.12
C TRP A 134 5.09 -4.33 19.13
N ASP A 135 4.38 -5.16 19.91
CA ASP A 135 2.94 -5.17 20.00
C ASP A 135 2.27 -5.60 18.69
N TRP A 136 1.45 -4.77 18.06
CA TRP A 136 0.66 -5.18 16.92
C TRP A 136 1.01 -4.40 15.65
N GLY A 137 1.15 -5.16 14.55
CA GLY A 137 1.05 -4.66 13.18
C GLY A 137 2.35 -4.38 12.46
N MET A 138 2.30 -4.51 11.14
CA MET A 138 3.31 -4.25 10.12
C MET A 138 4.44 -5.29 9.99
N GLU A 139 4.57 -6.25 10.90
CA GLU A 139 5.61 -7.28 10.80
C GLU A 139 5.44 -8.19 9.57
N ASP A 140 4.20 -8.59 9.26
CA ASP A 140 3.88 -9.41 8.09
C ASP A 140 4.03 -8.62 6.77
N ASP A 141 3.61 -7.35 6.77
CA ASP A 141 3.80 -6.45 5.63
C ASP A 141 5.30 -6.19 5.36
N ASP A 142 6.11 -6.02 6.42
CA ASP A 142 7.57 -5.88 6.32
C ASP A 142 8.20 -7.15 5.74
N LEU A 143 7.83 -8.33 6.23
CA LEU A 143 8.33 -9.60 5.69
C LEU A 143 8.01 -9.74 4.21
N PHE A 144 6.77 -9.42 3.81
CA PHE A 144 6.42 -9.46 2.39
C PHE A 144 7.24 -8.46 1.57
N TRP A 145 7.48 -7.25 2.10
CA TRP A 145 8.31 -6.27 1.42
C TRP A 145 9.75 -6.73 1.25
N ARG A 146 10.33 -7.43 2.24
CA ARG A 146 11.64 -8.09 2.11
C ARG A 146 11.64 -9.14 1.00
N CYS A 147 10.58 -9.93 0.90
CA CYS A 147 10.38 -10.86 -0.21
C CYS A 147 10.34 -10.13 -1.57
N ASN A 148 9.66 -9.00 -1.65
CA ASN A 148 9.62 -8.19 -2.86
C ASN A 148 11.01 -7.66 -3.24
N LEU A 149 11.80 -7.16 -2.29
CA LEU A 149 13.16 -6.68 -2.52
C LEU A 149 14.12 -7.79 -2.97
N GLU A 150 13.91 -9.02 -2.51
CA GLU A 150 14.68 -10.21 -2.92
C GLU A 150 14.18 -10.84 -4.23
N GLY A 151 13.18 -10.25 -4.88
CA GLY A 151 12.63 -10.73 -6.13
C GLY A 151 11.67 -11.93 -5.99
N TYR A 152 11.16 -12.16 -4.79
CA TYR A 152 10.24 -13.26 -4.49
C TYR A 152 8.75 -12.89 -4.62
N ALA A 153 8.40 -11.61 -4.81
CA ALA A 153 7.03 -11.24 -5.06
C ALA A 153 6.61 -11.56 -6.49
N ASN A 154 5.34 -11.89 -6.68
CA ASN A 154 4.75 -12.03 -8.00
C ASN A 154 4.39 -10.64 -8.53
N ASN A 155 5.37 -9.97 -9.11
CA ASN A 155 5.21 -8.63 -9.64
C ASN A 155 4.75 -8.71 -11.08
N THR A 156 3.54 -8.22 -11.34
CA THR A 156 3.10 -7.93 -12.70
C THR A 156 3.25 -6.43 -12.95
N TYR A 157 3.65 -6.08 -14.17
CA TYR A 157 3.75 -4.69 -14.61
C TYR A 157 2.77 -4.46 -15.74
N LEU A 158 2.26 -3.23 -15.83
CA LEU A 158 1.53 -2.85 -17.04
C LEU A 158 2.48 -2.99 -18.24
N ASP A 159 1.93 -3.48 -19.34
CA ASP A 159 2.65 -3.55 -20.62
C ASP A 159 2.82 -2.13 -21.19
N TYR A 160 3.65 -1.35 -20.49
CA TYR A 160 4.05 0.01 -20.83
C TYR A 160 5.33 -0.06 -21.67
N PRO A 161 5.51 0.80 -22.69
CA PRO A 161 6.68 0.76 -23.55
C PRO A 161 7.99 0.73 -22.75
N SER A 162 8.87 -0.23 -23.07
CA SER A 162 10.11 -0.47 -22.35
C SER A 162 11.27 0.45 -22.73
N THR A 163 10.98 1.57 -23.36
CA THR A 163 11.97 2.58 -23.75
C THR A 163 12.36 3.46 -22.56
N LEU A 164 13.50 4.12 -22.68
CA LEU A 164 13.85 5.18 -21.74
C LEU A 164 12.89 6.34 -21.92
N ASP A 165 12.13 6.64 -20.89
CA ASP A 165 11.16 7.74 -20.89
C ASP A 165 11.69 8.92 -20.07
N ASN A 166 11.43 10.12 -20.58
CA ASN A 166 11.70 11.34 -19.86
C ASN A 166 10.52 11.72 -18.97
N TYR A 167 10.82 12.35 -17.87
CA TYR A 167 9.83 12.86 -16.93
C TYR A 167 10.30 14.16 -16.29
N LEU A 168 9.36 14.90 -15.73
CA LEU A 168 9.61 16.16 -15.04
C LEU A 168 9.63 15.92 -13.53
N SER A 169 10.76 16.24 -12.89
CA SER A 169 10.94 16.17 -11.43
C SER A 169 10.59 17.48 -10.75
N PHE A 170 9.88 17.36 -9.64
CA PHE A 170 9.45 18.43 -8.76
C PHE A 170 10.19 18.33 -7.42
N ASN A 171 10.78 19.44 -6.98
CA ASN A 171 11.72 19.48 -5.85
C ASN A 171 11.08 19.62 -4.46
N GLY A 172 9.76 19.72 -4.37
CA GLY A 172 9.06 19.91 -3.11
C GLY A 172 9.22 21.29 -2.45
N LYS A 173 9.69 22.30 -3.20
CA LYS A 173 9.96 23.65 -2.66
C LYS A 173 9.42 24.78 -3.53
N ASN A 174 9.62 24.73 -4.83
CA ASN A 174 9.29 25.83 -5.74
C ASN A 174 9.22 25.43 -7.21
N SER A 175 9.13 24.15 -7.52
CA SER A 175 8.93 23.65 -8.88
C SER A 175 7.46 23.40 -9.17
N PHE A 176 7.00 23.87 -10.31
CA PHE A 176 5.63 23.70 -10.76
C PHE A 176 5.49 23.92 -12.27
N VAL A 177 4.36 23.49 -12.82
CA VAL A 177 3.93 23.87 -14.16
C VAL A 177 2.70 24.75 -14.04
N LYS A 178 2.78 25.95 -14.59
CA LYS A 178 1.64 26.86 -14.70
C LYS A 178 0.96 26.64 -16.04
N ILE A 179 -0.32 26.25 -16.01
CA ILE A 179 -1.16 26.03 -17.18
C ILE A 179 -2.01 27.26 -17.40
N PRO A 180 -1.99 27.87 -18.60
CA PRO A 180 -2.69 29.12 -18.82
C PRO A 180 -4.21 28.96 -18.82
N LYS A 181 -4.90 30.02 -18.48
CA LYS A 181 -6.36 30.11 -18.59
C LYS A 181 -6.83 29.78 -20.00
N HIS A 182 -7.74 28.83 -20.09
CA HIS A 182 -8.32 28.46 -21.38
C HIS A 182 -9.79 28.08 -21.25
N LYS A 183 -10.61 28.46 -22.26
CA LYS A 183 -12.07 28.22 -22.22
C LYS A 183 -12.45 26.73 -22.09
N LYS A 184 -11.68 25.83 -22.65
CA LYS A 184 -11.91 24.38 -22.56
C LYS A 184 -11.60 23.81 -21.18
N LEU A 185 -10.65 24.39 -20.45
CA LEU A 185 -10.36 24.02 -19.07
C LEU A 185 -11.45 24.50 -18.12
N LYS A 186 -12.03 25.69 -18.36
CA LYS A 186 -13.15 26.18 -17.57
C LYS A 186 -14.34 25.24 -17.55
N SER A 187 -14.58 24.51 -18.63
CA SER A 187 -15.70 23.58 -18.73
C SER A 187 -15.51 22.31 -17.89
N LEU A 188 -14.29 21.98 -17.46
CA LEU A 188 -14.02 20.79 -16.64
C LEU A 188 -14.69 20.89 -15.27
N THR A 189 -14.72 22.06 -14.66
CA THR A 189 -15.33 22.26 -13.32
C THR A 189 -16.85 22.18 -13.33
N SER A 190 -17.48 22.17 -14.50
CA SER A 190 -18.94 22.24 -14.68
C SER A 190 -19.57 21.05 -15.32
N ARG A 191 -18.79 20.06 -15.73
CA ARG A 191 -19.25 18.91 -16.51
C ARG A 191 -18.50 17.66 -16.11
N SER A 192 -19.07 16.54 -16.54
CA SER A 192 -18.36 15.25 -16.47
C SER A 192 -17.00 15.36 -17.17
N HIS A 193 -15.95 14.90 -16.51
CA HIS A 193 -14.58 14.99 -16.99
C HIS A 193 -13.69 13.89 -16.42
N THR A 194 -12.54 13.70 -17.01
CA THR A 194 -11.54 12.76 -16.55
C THR A 194 -10.17 13.44 -16.51
N ILE A 195 -9.42 13.22 -15.44
CA ILE A 195 -8.02 13.64 -15.29
C ILE A 195 -7.18 12.39 -15.03
N SER A 196 -6.10 12.24 -15.78
CA SER A 196 -5.18 11.11 -15.62
C SER A 196 -3.74 11.57 -15.57
N VAL A 197 -2.96 11.04 -14.63
CA VAL A 197 -1.57 11.43 -14.40
C VAL A 197 -0.71 10.18 -14.19
N LEU A 198 0.38 10.07 -14.94
CA LEU A 198 1.45 9.12 -14.66
C LEU A 198 2.47 9.79 -13.74
N VAL A 199 2.52 9.36 -12.48
CA VAL A 199 3.23 10.04 -11.40
C VAL A 199 4.00 9.05 -10.53
N ARG A 200 5.14 9.51 -10.02
CA ARG A 200 5.88 8.86 -8.94
C ARG A 200 6.06 9.88 -7.82
N ALA A 201 5.44 9.60 -6.69
CA ALA A 201 5.49 10.51 -5.57
C ALA A 201 6.54 10.07 -4.55
N ASN A 202 7.33 11.03 -4.08
CA ASN A 202 8.26 10.86 -2.97
C ASN A 202 7.58 11.28 -1.67
N GLN A 203 8.23 11.02 -0.54
CA GLN A 203 7.72 11.41 0.76
C GLN A 203 7.32 12.89 0.80
N GLN A 204 6.12 13.14 1.25
CA GLN A 204 5.58 14.48 1.47
C GLN A 204 5.43 14.72 2.97
N GLU A 205 5.75 15.93 3.43
CA GLU A 205 5.52 16.32 4.82
C GLU A 205 4.06 16.71 5.06
N GLU A 206 3.37 17.12 4.02
CA GLU A 206 1.98 17.58 4.07
C GLU A 206 1.15 17.00 2.92
N LYS A 207 -0.16 17.21 2.99
CA LYS A 207 -1.07 16.99 1.88
C LYS A 207 -0.78 18.00 0.78
N VAL A 208 -0.26 17.53 -0.34
CA VAL A 208 0.18 18.37 -1.46
C VAL A 208 -0.57 18.04 -2.74
N PRO A 209 -0.96 19.01 -3.55
CA PRO A 209 -1.60 18.77 -4.82
C PRO A 209 -0.59 18.31 -5.87
N ILE A 210 -0.92 17.25 -6.58
CA ILE A 210 -0.29 16.92 -7.86
C ILE A 210 -0.89 17.82 -8.92
N TRP A 211 -2.19 17.98 -8.89
CA TRP A 211 -3.00 18.83 -9.73
C TRP A 211 -4.03 19.55 -8.88
N LEU A 212 -4.23 20.84 -9.10
CA LEU A 212 -5.23 21.64 -8.41
C LEU A 212 -6.00 22.53 -9.39
N ILE A 213 -7.33 22.51 -9.24
CA ILE A 213 -8.25 23.48 -9.82
C ILE A 213 -8.86 24.25 -8.66
N GLY A 214 -8.59 25.55 -8.57
CA GLY A 214 -9.12 26.43 -7.53
C GLY A 214 -8.10 26.84 -6.48
N ASP A 215 -8.57 27.50 -5.44
CA ASP A 215 -7.79 28.02 -4.32
C ASP A 215 -7.94 27.08 -3.12
N ASP A 216 -6.84 26.65 -2.51
CA ASP A 216 -6.85 25.76 -1.35
C ASP A 216 -7.40 26.42 -0.06
N ASN A 217 -7.47 27.74 -0.02
CA ASN A 217 -8.12 28.48 1.07
C ASN A 217 -9.63 28.64 0.84
N ARG A 218 -10.11 28.27 -0.34
CA ARG A 218 -11.53 28.32 -0.66
C ARG A 218 -12.08 26.90 -0.75
N ARG A 219 -13.28 26.75 -0.32
CA ARG A 219 -14.01 25.50 -0.07
C ARG A 219 -14.26 24.61 -1.29
N PHE A 220 -13.52 24.82 -2.39
CA PHE A 220 -13.75 24.14 -3.67
C PHE A 220 -12.45 23.82 -4.38
N CYS A 221 -11.96 22.62 -4.17
CA CYS A 221 -10.79 22.11 -4.86
C CYS A 221 -11.09 20.73 -5.46
N GLU A 222 -10.67 20.55 -6.69
CA GLU A 222 -10.72 19.29 -7.38
C GLU A 222 -9.26 18.85 -7.62
N TYR A 223 -8.78 17.82 -6.94
CA TYR A 223 -7.40 17.42 -7.09
C TYR A 223 -7.14 15.95 -6.72
N PRO A 224 -6.41 15.21 -7.54
CA PRO A 224 -5.70 14.05 -7.06
C PRO A 224 -4.52 14.52 -6.20
N ILE A 225 -4.50 14.10 -4.95
CA ILE A 225 -3.51 14.51 -3.96
C ILE A 225 -2.74 13.31 -3.46
N LEU A 226 -1.44 13.52 -3.23
CA LEU A 226 -0.68 12.65 -2.38
C LEU A 226 -0.83 13.07 -0.92
N ARG A 227 -1.20 12.14 -0.08
CA ARG A 227 -1.47 12.40 1.32
C ARG A 227 -0.26 12.16 2.21
N ARG A 228 -0.07 13.06 3.19
CA ARG A 228 0.89 12.89 4.26
C ARG A 228 0.47 11.78 5.23
N PRO A 229 1.42 11.01 5.78
CA PRO A 229 1.19 10.21 6.98
C PRO A 229 0.85 11.09 8.19
N GLY A 230 -0.18 10.75 8.93
CA GLY A 230 -0.35 11.19 10.32
C GLY A 230 -1.38 12.26 10.64
N TYR A 231 -2.15 12.81 9.69
CA TYR A 231 -3.25 13.71 10.04
C TYR A 231 -4.51 13.42 9.28
N ASP A 232 -5.52 13.05 10.03
CA ASP A 232 -6.85 12.77 9.59
C ASP A 232 -7.90 13.66 10.19
N TYR A 233 -8.79 14.10 9.33
CA TYR A 233 -10.12 14.40 9.78
C TYR A 233 -10.94 13.14 9.67
N GLY A 234 -11.13 12.47 10.81
CA GLY A 234 -12.07 11.37 10.99
C GLY A 234 -11.72 10.08 10.25
N LEU A 235 -11.16 9.14 10.95
CA LEU A 235 -11.10 7.72 10.64
C LEU A 235 -10.44 7.26 9.35
N SER A 236 -9.27 7.67 9.06
CA SER A 236 -8.35 6.71 8.50
C SER A 236 -7.10 6.79 9.31
N TYR A 237 -7.01 5.85 10.11
CA TYR A 237 -5.89 5.59 10.95
C TYR A 237 -4.72 5.02 10.19
N ASN A 238 -4.57 5.30 8.96
CA ASN A 238 -3.41 4.89 8.25
C ASN A 238 -2.62 6.13 7.91
N ASN A 239 -1.43 6.21 8.43
CA ASN A 239 -0.32 6.97 7.92
C ASN A 239 -0.04 6.55 6.47
N SER A 240 -1.10 6.14 5.79
CA SER A 240 -1.08 5.53 4.51
C SER A 240 -0.76 6.57 3.47
N ARG A 241 0.26 6.32 2.79
CA ARG A 241 0.57 6.86 1.50
C ARG A 241 -0.55 6.53 0.59
N ALA A 242 -1.38 7.50 0.34
CA ALA A 242 -2.50 7.33 -0.54
C ALA A 242 -2.56 8.47 -1.51
N TYR A 243 -2.80 8.14 -2.78
CA TYR A 243 -3.34 9.10 -3.71
C TYR A 243 -4.79 9.34 -3.33
N THR A 244 -5.19 10.59 -3.22
CA THR A 244 -6.54 10.95 -2.84
C THR A 244 -7.17 11.84 -3.88
N ALA A 245 -8.46 11.66 -4.09
CA ALA A 245 -9.29 12.56 -4.86
C ALA A 245 -10.34 13.19 -3.94
N GLN A 246 -10.50 14.49 -4.01
CA GLN A 246 -11.50 15.22 -3.22
C GLN A 246 -12.29 16.17 -4.07
N LEU A 247 -13.58 16.16 -3.87
CA LEU A 247 -14.53 17.12 -4.42
C LEU A 247 -15.36 17.70 -3.28
N TRP A 248 -15.40 19.01 -3.18
CA TRP A 248 -16.16 19.70 -2.16
C TRP A 248 -17.29 20.50 -2.78
N ASP A 249 -18.44 20.62 -2.10
CA ASP A 249 -19.54 21.48 -2.52
C ASP A 249 -19.70 22.73 -1.65
N SER A 250 -20.62 23.62 -2.04
CA SER A 250 -20.91 24.86 -1.34
C SER A 250 -21.49 24.67 0.07
N THR A 251 -21.98 23.48 0.37
CA THR A 251 -22.56 23.10 1.66
C THR A 251 -21.58 22.40 2.58
N GLN A 252 -20.29 22.32 2.19
CA GLN A 252 -19.23 21.58 2.85
C GLN A 252 -19.36 20.05 2.76
N ASN A 253 -20.26 19.53 1.95
CA ASN A 253 -20.24 18.10 1.60
C ASN A 253 -19.06 17.82 0.69
N HIS A 254 -18.43 16.67 0.87
CA HIS A 254 -17.32 16.26 0.03
C HIS A 254 -17.42 14.78 -0.31
N LEU A 255 -17.04 14.47 -1.53
CA LEU A 255 -16.69 13.11 -1.93
C LEU A 255 -15.18 12.95 -1.77
N TYR A 256 -14.81 11.83 -1.23
CA TYR A 256 -13.42 11.53 -0.95
C TYR A 256 -13.14 10.07 -1.29
N GLN A 257 -12.15 9.83 -2.12
CA GLN A 257 -11.62 8.48 -2.36
C GLN A 257 -10.11 8.50 -2.18
N TRP A 258 -9.55 7.38 -1.77
CA TRP A 258 -8.12 7.21 -1.62
C TRP A 258 -7.68 5.83 -2.10
N ILE A 259 -6.44 5.76 -2.57
CA ILE A 259 -5.80 4.52 -3.03
C ILE A 259 -4.48 4.40 -2.30
N LYS A 260 -4.32 3.31 -1.53
CA LYS A 260 -3.04 2.99 -0.88
C LYS A 260 -2.00 2.74 -1.96
N ARG A 261 -0.81 3.32 -1.77
CA ARG A 261 0.28 3.22 -2.71
C ARG A 261 1.62 3.22 -2.01
N TYR A 262 2.59 2.50 -2.54
CA TYR A 262 3.97 2.55 -2.09
C TYR A 262 4.66 3.80 -2.64
N GLU A 263 5.47 4.47 -1.83
CA GLU A 263 6.26 5.62 -2.27
C GLU A 263 7.34 5.21 -3.28
N ASN A 264 7.82 6.19 -4.04
CA ASN A 264 8.87 6.00 -5.06
C ASN A 264 8.53 5.00 -6.17
N GLN A 265 7.25 4.65 -6.35
CA GLN A 265 6.82 3.81 -7.45
C GLN A 265 5.96 4.60 -8.43
N TRP A 266 6.15 4.34 -9.72
CA TRP A 266 5.28 4.90 -10.76
C TRP A 266 3.85 4.38 -10.62
N ALA A 267 2.92 5.29 -10.75
CA ALA A 267 1.50 5.00 -10.68
C ALA A 267 0.75 5.79 -11.73
N TRP A 268 -0.17 5.13 -12.41
CA TRP A 268 -1.14 5.78 -13.26
C TRP A 268 -2.40 6.03 -12.45
N ILE A 269 -2.60 7.26 -12.03
CA ILE A 269 -3.78 7.66 -11.25
C ILE A 269 -4.77 8.37 -12.17
N THR A 270 -6.04 7.99 -12.09
CA THR A 270 -7.11 8.57 -12.90
C THR A 270 -8.32 8.88 -12.03
N LEU A 271 -8.78 10.13 -12.10
CA LEU A 271 -10.03 10.58 -11.51
C LEU A 271 -11.04 10.80 -12.63
N SER A 272 -12.17 10.13 -12.60
CA SER A 272 -13.30 10.34 -13.49
C SER A 272 -14.48 10.89 -12.69
N VAL A 273 -14.99 12.03 -13.10
CA VAL A 273 -16.10 12.75 -12.45
C VAL A 273 -17.34 12.67 -13.33
N ASP A 274 -18.37 12.00 -12.84
CA ASP A 274 -19.67 11.93 -13.49
C ASP A 274 -20.66 12.87 -12.80
N THR A 275 -20.88 14.02 -13.42
CA THR A 275 -21.82 15.01 -12.91
C THR A 275 -23.30 14.59 -13.12
N SER A 276 -23.58 13.71 -14.06
CA SER A 276 -24.95 13.23 -14.35
C SER A 276 -25.43 12.29 -13.23
N ASN A 277 -24.57 11.41 -12.78
CA ASN A 277 -24.84 10.47 -11.69
C ASN A 277 -24.30 10.94 -10.34
N GLN A 278 -23.74 12.15 -10.29
CA GLN A 278 -23.15 12.76 -9.08
C GLN A 278 -22.13 11.84 -8.39
N ASN A 279 -21.28 11.18 -9.16
CA ASN A 279 -20.31 10.21 -8.68
C ASN A 279 -18.89 10.56 -9.12
N ILE A 280 -17.93 10.04 -8.37
CA ILE A 280 -16.51 10.04 -8.76
C ILE A 280 -16.00 8.61 -8.77
N HIS A 281 -15.14 8.33 -9.73
CA HIS A 281 -14.46 7.07 -9.86
C HIS A 281 -12.96 7.32 -9.84
N PHE A 282 -12.24 6.62 -8.99
CA PHE A 282 -10.81 6.78 -8.84
C PHE A 282 -10.09 5.47 -9.15
N TYR A 283 -9.13 5.53 -10.07
CA TYR A 283 -8.42 4.36 -10.59
C TYR A 283 -6.93 4.45 -10.29
N LEU A 284 -6.35 3.31 -9.96
CA LEU A 284 -4.91 3.11 -9.87
C LEU A 284 -4.50 2.06 -10.91
N ASN A 285 -3.59 2.44 -11.80
CA ASN A 285 -3.04 1.56 -12.83
C ASN A 285 -4.12 0.86 -13.68
N GLY A 286 -5.21 1.59 -13.96
CA GLY A 286 -6.33 1.10 -14.75
C GLY A 286 -7.42 0.32 -13.99
N LYS A 287 -7.20 0.01 -12.70
CA LYS A 287 -8.17 -0.68 -11.84
C LYS A 287 -8.88 0.32 -10.94
N GLU A 288 -10.20 0.24 -10.88
CA GLU A 288 -10.99 1.09 -9.99
C GLU A 288 -10.72 0.76 -8.52
N SER A 289 -10.64 1.80 -7.69
CA SER A 289 -10.46 1.65 -6.25
C SER A 289 -11.79 1.35 -5.57
N ASP A 290 -11.83 0.27 -4.80
CA ASP A 290 -12.97 -0.10 -3.96
C ASP A 290 -13.03 0.67 -2.64
N ALA A 291 -11.99 1.46 -2.35
CA ALA A 291 -11.86 2.16 -1.07
C ALA A 291 -12.82 3.35 -0.98
N ARG A 292 -14.05 3.08 -0.61
CA ARG A 292 -15.03 4.10 -0.23
C ARG A 292 -14.89 4.39 1.26
N HIS A 293 -13.98 5.26 1.64
CA HIS A 293 -13.94 5.80 2.99
C HIS A 293 -14.34 7.29 2.94
N GLY A 294 -15.63 7.54 3.10
CA GLY A 294 -16.15 8.89 3.22
C GLY A 294 -16.73 9.11 4.60
N HIS A 295 -16.13 9.97 5.40
CA HIS A 295 -16.84 10.72 6.39
C HIS A 295 -17.34 12.02 5.75
N GLY A 296 -18.43 11.93 5.14
CA GLY A 296 -19.30 13.00 4.69
C GLY A 296 -20.62 12.32 4.43
N THR A 297 -21.70 12.94 4.83
CA THR A 297 -23.02 12.54 4.38
C THR A 297 -22.93 12.30 2.88
N GLN A 298 -23.33 11.11 2.42
CA GLN A 298 -23.48 10.77 1.00
C GLN A 298 -24.63 11.56 0.38
N SER A 299 -24.64 12.85 0.58
CA SER A 299 -25.57 13.73 -0.10
C SER A 299 -25.05 13.97 -1.49
N PRO A 300 -25.90 13.84 -2.50
CA PRO A 300 -25.50 14.12 -3.87
C PRO A 300 -24.90 15.53 -3.94
N LEU A 301 -23.71 15.64 -4.55
CA LEU A 301 -23.05 16.91 -4.74
C LEU A 301 -23.89 17.80 -5.65
N LYS A 302 -24.31 18.97 -5.18
CA LYS A 302 -25.03 19.93 -6.01
C LYS A 302 -24.05 20.68 -6.89
N TYR A 303 -23.75 20.15 -8.06
CA TYR A 303 -22.81 20.74 -8.99
C TYR A 303 -23.23 22.09 -9.56
N GLU A 304 -24.51 22.34 -9.73
CA GLU A 304 -25.05 23.54 -10.37
C GLU A 304 -24.72 24.85 -9.62
N ASP A 305 -24.60 24.81 -8.31
CA ASP A 305 -24.32 26.00 -7.48
C ASP A 305 -22.83 26.40 -7.46
N ARG A 306 -21.93 25.49 -7.83
CA ARG A 306 -20.49 25.69 -7.75
C ARG A 306 -19.91 26.56 -8.83
N LEU A 307 -20.58 26.65 -9.94
CA LEU A 307 -19.99 27.07 -11.20
C LEU A 307 -20.13 28.57 -11.45
N LYS A 308 -20.98 29.23 -10.69
CA LYS A 308 -21.26 30.65 -10.89
C LYS A 308 -20.17 31.59 -10.37
N SER A 309 -19.25 31.07 -9.52
CA SER A 309 -18.31 31.94 -8.79
C SER A 309 -16.85 31.86 -9.26
N TYR A 310 -16.46 30.95 -10.14
CA TYR A 310 -15.07 30.87 -10.57
C TYR A 310 -14.82 31.59 -11.89
N GLY A 311 -14.00 32.65 -11.79
CA GLY A 311 -13.36 33.23 -12.95
C GLY A 311 -12.41 32.27 -13.63
N LEU A 312 -12.00 32.54 -14.86
CA LEU A 312 -10.88 31.84 -15.51
C LEU A 312 -9.61 32.13 -14.70
N GLU A 313 -9.10 31.13 -14.01
CA GLU A 313 -7.83 31.20 -13.31
C GLU A 313 -6.81 30.27 -13.98
N ASP A 314 -5.53 30.52 -13.69
CA ASP A 314 -4.47 29.62 -14.12
C ASP A 314 -4.54 28.32 -13.31
N TYR A 315 -4.17 27.19 -13.92
CA TYR A 315 -4.06 25.91 -13.27
C TYR A 315 -2.60 25.58 -12.96
N TYR A 316 -2.37 24.69 -12.01
CA TYR A 316 -1.02 24.35 -11.60
C TYR A 316 -0.84 22.82 -11.43
N LEU A 317 0.31 22.31 -11.90
CA LEU A 317 0.81 20.99 -11.51
C LEU A 317 1.88 21.18 -10.43
N GLY A 318 1.80 20.41 -9.38
CA GLY A 318 2.81 20.39 -8.32
C GLY A 318 2.71 21.51 -7.28
N THR A 319 1.69 22.37 -7.33
CA THR A 319 1.43 23.41 -6.33
C THR A 319 0.00 23.95 -6.39
N THR A 320 -0.35 24.82 -5.46
CA THR A 320 -1.62 25.55 -5.42
C THR A 320 -1.47 26.99 -5.93
N THR A 321 -2.60 27.68 -6.20
CA THR A 321 -2.57 29.10 -6.58
C THR A 321 -2.08 29.99 -5.46
N SER A 322 -2.49 29.77 -4.23
CA SER A 322 -2.04 30.56 -3.07
C SER A 322 -0.58 30.29 -2.74
N THR A 323 -0.14 29.02 -2.82
CA THR A 323 1.26 28.64 -2.61
C THR A 323 2.18 29.26 -3.66
N ALA A 324 1.77 29.30 -4.92
CA ALA A 324 2.55 29.93 -5.98
C ALA A 324 2.73 31.45 -5.76
N LYS A 325 1.88 32.06 -4.97
CA LYS A 325 1.94 33.48 -4.66
C LYS A 325 2.71 33.82 -3.38
N SER A 326 2.64 32.99 -2.32
CA SER A 326 3.17 33.38 -1.01
C SER A 326 3.44 32.29 0.03
N GLU A 327 3.00 31.07 -0.14
CA GLU A 327 3.15 30.04 0.92
C GLU A 327 4.04 28.85 0.50
N PRO A 328 5.13 28.59 1.22
CA PRO A 328 6.15 27.63 0.79
C PRO A 328 5.85 26.16 1.06
N ASN A 329 4.73 25.80 1.70
CA ASN A 329 4.54 24.48 2.32
C ASN A 329 3.72 23.48 1.50
N LYS A 330 3.22 23.85 0.33
CA LYS A 330 2.33 22.99 -0.47
C LYS A 330 2.90 22.68 -1.84
N TRP A 331 4.11 22.19 -1.83
CA TRP A 331 4.89 21.87 -3.02
C TRP A 331 5.02 20.35 -3.18
N PHE A 332 4.62 19.83 -4.32
CA PHE A 332 4.80 18.43 -4.65
C PHE A 332 6.28 18.10 -4.79
N LYS A 333 6.70 16.98 -4.18
CA LYS A 333 8.00 16.36 -4.37
C LYS A 333 7.80 15.01 -5.03
N GLY A 334 8.34 14.84 -6.22
CA GLY A 334 8.16 13.63 -7.02
C GLY A 334 8.30 13.92 -8.50
N ASP A 335 7.84 12.99 -9.31
CA ASP A 335 8.04 12.99 -10.75
C ASP A 335 6.70 12.83 -11.47
N ILE A 336 6.55 13.49 -12.60
CA ILE A 336 5.39 13.37 -13.48
C ILE A 336 5.87 13.10 -14.90
N ALA A 337 5.38 12.02 -15.53
CA ALA A 337 5.70 11.67 -16.89
C ALA A 337 4.62 12.11 -17.88
N LYS A 338 3.34 11.96 -17.51
CA LYS A 338 2.21 12.33 -18.38
C LYS A 338 1.08 12.96 -17.58
N VAL A 339 0.36 13.89 -18.24
CA VAL A 339 -0.87 14.51 -17.71
C VAL A 339 -1.88 14.61 -18.83
N MET A 340 -3.07 14.12 -18.63
CA MET A 340 -4.14 14.14 -19.61
C MET A 340 -5.46 14.55 -18.99
N MET A 341 -6.30 15.22 -19.79
CA MET A 341 -7.63 15.67 -19.35
C MET A 341 -8.63 15.54 -20.48
N TRP A 342 -9.81 15.06 -20.15
CA TRP A 342 -10.94 14.94 -21.06
C TRP A 342 -12.15 15.69 -20.53
N ASN A 343 -12.91 16.29 -21.44
CA ASN A 343 -14.21 16.90 -21.13
C ASN A 343 -15.35 15.88 -21.25
N ARG A 344 -15.13 14.69 -20.72
CA ARG A 344 -16.10 13.60 -20.56
C ARG A 344 -15.59 12.58 -19.52
N CYS A 345 -16.48 11.77 -19.01
CA CYS A 345 -16.05 10.54 -18.32
C CYS A 345 -15.47 9.55 -19.35
N LEU A 346 -14.31 9.03 -19.07
CA LEU A 346 -13.81 7.79 -19.66
C LEU A 346 -14.45 6.61 -18.93
N ASP A 347 -14.79 5.58 -19.67
CA ASP A 347 -15.24 4.33 -19.05
C ASP A 347 -14.06 3.49 -18.53
N SER A 348 -14.37 2.44 -17.76
CA SER A 348 -13.35 1.59 -17.15
C SER A 348 -12.49 0.86 -18.17
N ASN A 349 -13.03 0.51 -19.34
CA ASN A 349 -12.27 -0.15 -20.42
C ASN A 349 -11.28 0.83 -21.07
N GLU A 350 -11.68 2.08 -21.30
CA GLU A 350 -10.78 3.13 -21.80
C GLU A 350 -9.67 3.42 -20.79
N ILE A 351 -10.03 3.55 -19.50
CA ILE A 351 -9.08 3.85 -18.43
C ILE A 351 -8.07 2.70 -18.25
N SER A 352 -8.51 1.46 -18.35
CA SER A 352 -7.63 0.28 -18.24
C SER A 352 -6.57 0.23 -19.35
N LYS A 353 -6.80 0.89 -20.47
CA LYS A 353 -5.92 0.91 -21.65
C LYS A 353 -5.09 2.18 -21.81
N LEU A 354 -5.23 3.18 -20.95
CA LEU A 354 -4.53 4.47 -21.07
C LEU A 354 -3.00 4.35 -21.21
N HIS A 355 -2.43 3.27 -20.68
CA HIS A 355 -1.00 2.98 -20.82
C HIS A 355 -0.58 2.58 -22.25
N LYS A 356 -1.53 2.24 -23.13
CA LYS A 356 -1.30 1.84 -24.53
C LYS A 356 -1.95 2.79 -25.52
N GLU A 357 -3.15 3.26 -25.22
CA GLU A 357 -3.98 4.02 -26.12
C GLU A 357 -4.65 5.20 -25.41
N ILE A 358 -4.50 6.38 -25.96
CA ILE A 358 -5.07 7.61 -25.43
C ILE A 358 -6.30 7.97 -26.25
N PRO A 359 -7.52 7.95 -25.67
CA PRO A 359 -8.72 8.38 -26.35
C PRO A 359 -8.66 9.84 -26.76
N ILE A 360 -8.83 10.15 -28.04
CA ILE A 360 -8.73 11.52 -28.56
C ILE A 360 -10.06 12.29 -28.46
N ASP A 361 -11.20 11.59 -28.35
CA ASP A 361 -12.51 12.24 -28.25
C ASP A 361 -12.60 13.08 -26.98
N LYS A 362 -12.86 14.39 -27.18
CA LYS A 362 -12.95 15.41 -26.11
C LYS A 362 -11.69 15.52 -25.23
N LEU A 363 -10.53 15.11 -25.73
CA LEU A 363 -9.25 15.36 -25.09
C LEU A 363 -9.00 16.88 -25.06
N VAL A 364 -8.78 17.41 -23.87
CA VAL A 364 -8.62 18.85 -23.63
C VAL A 364 -7.16 19.24 -23.45
N LEU A 365 -6.40 18.43 -22.73
CA LEU A 365 -5.00 18.65 -22.43
C LEU A 365 -4.24 17.34 -22.51
N HIS A 366 -3.03 17.36 -23.08
CA HIS A 366 -2.12 16.24 -23.07
C HIS A 366 -0.67 16.71 -22.97
N TYR A 367 -0.08 16.60 -21.80
CA TYR A 367 1.38 16.72 -21.63
C TYR A 367 2.00 15.35 -21.56
N ASP A 368 2.97 15.09 -22.44
CA ASP A 368 3.81 13.91 -22.43
C ASP A 368 5.28 14.37 -22.39
N PHE A 369 5.88 14.31 -21.19
CA PHE A 369 7.25 14.78 -20.99
C PHE A 369 8.30 13.91 -21.67
N ASN A 370 7.91 12.78 -22.27
CA ASN A 370 8.76 11.97 -23.13
C ASN A 370 8.79 12.46 -24.59
N ASN A 371 7.94 13.39 -24.95
CA ASN A 371 7.91 13.93 -26.31
C ASN A 371 9.23 14.66 -26.61
N LYS A 372 9.80 14.39 -27.81
CA LYS A 372 11.08 14.97 -28.25
C LYS A 372 11.06 16.50 -28.29
N GLU A 373 9.96 17.10 -28.74
CA GLU A 373 9.79 18.55 -28.76
C GLU A 373 9.81 19.15 -27.36
N GLN A 374 9.32 18.40 -26.36
CA GLN A 374 9.37 18.77 -24.95
C GLN A 374 10.79 18.86 -24.40
N LEU A 375 11.68 17.98 -24.86
CA LEU A 375 13.08 17.94 -24.45
C LEU A 375 13.88 19.15 -24.97
N ASP A 376 13.55 19.63 -26.16
CA ASP A 376 14.19 20.80 -26.75
C ASP A 376 13.69 22.13 -26.13
N SER A 377 12.56 22.08 -25.41
CA SER A 377 11.92 23.23 -24.77
C SER A 377 11.82 23.08 -23.25
N HIS A 378 12.94 23.05 -22.56
CA HIS A 378 13.04 22.75 -21.09
C HIS A 378 12.16 23.64 -20.16
N ARG A 379 11.46 24.65 -20.69
CA ARG A 379 10.62 25.56 -19.91
C ARG A 379 9.15 25.57 -20.29
N VAL A 380 8.77 24.76 -21.26
CA VAL A 380 7.39 24.70 -21.77
C VAL A 380 6.89 23.26 -21.74
N ALA A 381 5.76 23.05 -21.12
CA ALA A 381 5.00 21.81 -21.23
C ALA A 381 4.11 21.90 -22.47
N ILE A 382 4.48 21.19 -23.53
CA ILE A 382 3.80 21.26 -24.82
C ILE A 382 2.50 20.47 -24.76
N ASP A 383 1.40 21.10 -25.19
CA ASP A 383 0.09 20.47 -25.27
C ASP A 383 -0.09 19.68 -26.58
N LEU A 384 -0.09 18.38 -26.49
CA LEU A 384 -0.27 17.44 -27.60
C LEU A 384 -1.74 17.17 -27.95
N SER A 385 -2.70 17.77 -27.23
CA SER A 385 -4.12 17.61 -27.52
C SER A 385 -4.59 18.38 -28.75
N GLY A 386 -3.75 19.25 -29.29
CA GLY A 386 -4.07 20.15 -30.39
C GLY A 386 -4.87 21.39 -29.98
N ASN A 387 -5.01 21.68 -28.68
CA ASN A 387 -5.74 22.83 -28.18
C ASN A 387 -4.84 24.06 -27.88
N GLY A 388 -3.52 23.89 -27.96
CA GLY A 388 -2.53 24.94 -27.75
C GLY A 388 -2.47 25.46 -26.31
N ILE A 389 -2.68 24.57 -25.33
CA ILE A 389 -2.67 24.90 -23.90
C ILE A 389 -1.29 24.61 -23.31
N ASP A 390 -0.27 25.23 -23.88
CA ASP A 390 1.11 25.02 -23.42
C ASP A 390 1.33 25.58 -22.02
N GLY A 391 1.94 24.77 -21.15
CA GLY A 391 2.24 25.13 -19.77
C GLY A 391 3.64 25.71 -19.61
N LYS A 392 3.83 26.62 -18.62
CA LYS A 392 5.13 27.16 -18.28
C LYS A 392 5.74 26.36 -17.12
N ILE A 393 6.89 25.70 -17.37
CA ILE A 393 7.66 24.99 -16.37
C ILE A 393 8.51 25.99 -15.57
N THR A 394 8.43 25.88 -14.24
CA THR A 394 9.25 26.66 -13.31
C THR A 394 10.06 25.72 -12.44
N ARG A 395 11.39 25.79 -12.53
CA ARG A 395 12.33 25.01 -11.70
C ARG A 395 12.12 23.49 -11.63
N GLY A 396 11.42 22.93 -12.61
CA GLY A 396 11.37 21.49 -12.83
C GLY A 396 12.66 21.00 -13.51
N THR A 397 13.04 19.77 -13.23
CA THR A 397 14.23 19.14 -13.82
C THR A 397 13.80 17.93 -14.65
N PHE A 398 14.25 17.84 -15.90
CA PHE A 398 14.03 16.65 -16.71
C PHE A 398 15.03 15.56 -16.32
N ASN A 399 14.51 14.36 -16.16
CA ASN A 399 15.26 13.13 -15.91
C ASN A 399 14.77 12.03 -16.84
N GLN A 400 15.50 10.93 -16.91
CA GLN A 400 15.20 9.81 -17.81
C GLN A 400 15.40 8.48 -17.11
N GLU A 401 14.44 7.56 -17.27
CA GLU A 401 14.57 6.18 -16.82
C GLU A 401 13.61 5.26 -17.60
N GLN A 402 13.80 3.96 -17.45
CA GLN A 402 12.78 2.99 -17.88
C GLN A 402 11.64 2.99 -16.88
N ILE A 403 10.49 3.54 -17.25
CA ILE A 403 9.31 3.60 -16.39
C ILE A 403 8.69 2.20 -16.28
N LYS A 404 8.65 1.67 -15.06
CA LYS A 404 7.95 0.43 -14.73
C LYS A 404 6.77 0.74 -13.84
N ILE A 405 5.56 0.41 -14.29
CA ILE A 405 4.32 0.67 -13.57
C ILE A 405 3.85 -0.65 -12.96
N PRO A 406 3.98 -0.85 -11.64
CA PRO A 406 3.49 -2.07 -11.00
C PRO A 406 1.98 -2.18 -11.17
N HIS A 407 1.53 -3.28 -11.74
CA HIS A 407 0.11 -3.61 -11.82
C HIS A 407 -0.34 -4.28 -10.54
N THR A 408 0.38 -5.32 -10.13
CA THR A 408 0.22 -5.97 -8.83
C THR A 408 1.58 -6.33 -8.24
N ILE A 409 1.68 -6.23 -6.91
CA ILE A 409 2.79 -6.75 -6.11
C ILE A 409 2.13 -7.64 -5.07
N ILE A 410 2.08 -8.93 -5.34
CA ILE A 410 1.39 -9.89 -4.48
C ILE A 410 2.29 -11.05 -4.11
N PRO A 411 2.07 -11.68 -2.94
CA PRO A 411 2.77 -12.90 -2.57
C PRO A 411 2.47 -14.05 -3.52
N HIS A 412 3.40 -14.99 -3.66
CA HIS A 412 3.07 -16.29 -4.20
C HIS A 412 2.18 -17.05 -3.22
N ARG A 413 1.11 -17.64 -3.71
CA ARG A 413 0.08 -18.29 -2.90
C ARG A 413 -0.20 -19.70 -3.38
N LYS A 414 -0.61 -20.54 -2.42
CA LYS A 414 -1.34 -21.77 -2.66
C LYS A 414 -2.62 -21.71 -1.87
N ASP A 415 -3.68 -22.28 -2.41
CA ASP A 415 -4.95 -22.34 -1.71
C ASP A 415 -4.82 -23.05 -0.38
N GLY A 416 -5.41 -22.49 0.66
CA GLY A 416 -5.40 -23.10 1.98
C GLY A 416 -6.51 -22.50 2.84
N LYS A 417 -7.47 -23.33 3.24
CA LYS A 417 -8.51 -22.94 4.19
C LYS A 417 -8.02 -23.15 5.62
N MET A 418 -8.15 -22.09 6.40
CA MET A 418 -7.79 -22.04 7.81
C MET A 418 -9.01 -21.69 8.65
N ASN A 419 -9.26 -22.51 9.66
CA ASN A 419 -10.17 -22.16 10.73
C ASN A 419 -9.42 -21.31 11.77
N CYS A 420 -9.78 -20.05 11.90
CA CYS A 420 -9.23 -19.18 12.92
C CYS A 420 -9.95 -19.43 14.25
N LEU A 421 -9.20 -19.85 15.25
CA LEU A 421 -9.74 -20.06 16.60
C LEU A 421 -10.10 -18.68 17.20
N PRO A 422 -11.25 -18.54 17.85
CA PRO A 422 -11.64 -17.27 18.46
C PRO A 422 -10.69 -16.90 19.59
N HIS A 423 -10.28 -15.65 19.62
CA HIS A 423 -9.53 -15.03 20.69
C HIS A 423 -10.05 -13.60 20.91
N GLU A 424 -9.79 -13.07 22.10
CA GLU A 424 -9.95 -11.63 22.31
C GLU A 424 -8.83 -10.93 21.54
N ASP A 425 -9.20 -10.02 20.65
CA ASP A 425 -8.24 -9.23 19.90
C ASP A 425 -7.50 -8.28 20.86
N GLU A 426 -6.24 -8.58 21.12
CA GLU A 426 -5.36 -7.67 21.88
C GLU A 426 -5.28 -6.36 21.11
N GLY A 427 -5.73 -5.26 21.72
CA GLY A 427 -5.74 -3.94 21.10
C GLY A 427 -7.08 -3.48 20.54
N MET A 428 -8.13 -4.31 20.53
CA MET A 428 -9.50 -3.82 20.35
C MET A 428 -10.04 -3.27 21.66
N VAL A 429 -10.55 -2.05 21.62
CA VAL A 429 -11.27 -1.43 22.74
C VAL A 429 -12.65 -1.04 22.25
N THR A 430 -13.67 -1.36 23.04
CA THR A 430 -15.05 -0.91 22.77
C THR A 430 -15.19 0.52 23.28
N ASP A 431 -15.59 1.45 22.40
CA ASP A 431 -15.81 2.84 22.79
C ASP A 431 -17.10 3.02 23.61
N GLU A 432 -17.32 4.21 24.14
CA GLU A 432 -18.50 4.57 24.95
C GLU A 432 -19.86 4.39 24.22
N ASN A 433 -19.82 4.22 22.89
CA ASN A 433 -20.99 3.97 22.05
C ASN A 433 -21.16 2.49 21.68
N GLY A 434 -20.30 1.59 22.21
CA GLY A 434 -20.35 0.16 21.92
C GLY A 434 -19.72 -0.25 20.58
N ASN A 435 -18.94 0.63 19.94
CA ASN A 435 -18.22 0.30 18.73
C ASN A 435 -16.80 -0.16 19.04
N ASP A 436 -16.38 -1.26 18.44
CA ASP A 436 -15.02 -1.76 18.56
C ASP A 436 -14.05 -0.87 17.78
N LYS A 437 -13.03 -0.43 18.45
CA LYS A 437 -11.91 0.36 17.88
C LYS A 437 -10.59 -0.30 18.22
N TRP A 438 -9.68 -0.32 17.28
CA TRP A 438 -8.29 -0.64 17.57
C TRP A 438 -7.71 0.45 18.49
N ALA A 439 -7.25 0.06 19.67
CA ALA A 439 -6.47 0.92 20.53
C ALA A 439 -5.11 1.14 19.86
N LYS A 440 -4.99 2.18 19.04
CA LYS A 440 -3.71 2.58 18.45
C LYS A 440 -2.86 3.23 19.52
N GLY A 441 -2.01 2.42 20.15
CA GLY A 441 -0.96 2.92 20.99
C GLY A 441 0.16 3.61 20.20
N GLU A 442 1.05 4.29 20.90
CA GLU A 442 2.26 4.90 20.33
C GLU A 442 3.11 3.87 19.57
N THR A 443 3.09 2.61 20.00
CA THR A 443 3.83 1.50 19.38
C THR A 443 3.31 1.16 18.00
N THR A 444 1.99 1.07 17.79
CA THR A 444 1.41 0.81 16.47
C THR A 444 1.73 1.95 15.50
N ALA A 445 1.65 3.21 15.96
CA ALA A 445 2.03 4.37 15.15
C ALA A 445 3.53 4.36 14.77
N ARG A 446 4.39 3.90 15.69
CA ARG A 446 5.82 3.69 15.43
C ARG A 446 6.05 2.60 14.38
N ASN A 447 5.37 1.46 14.51
CA ASN A 447 5.47 0.36 13.56
C ASN A 447 5.02 0.78 12.16
N GLU A 448 3.90 1.48 12.05
CA GLU A 448 3.44 2.05 10.78
C GLU A 448 4.47 3.01 10.17
N LYS A 449 5.02 3.92 10.99
CA LYS A 449 6.05 4.86 10.53
C LYS A 449 7.27 4.12 10.01
N ARG A 450 7.77 3.12 10.74
CA ARG A 450 8.94 2.34 10.36
C ARG A 450 8.73 1.63 9.04
N TYR A 451 7.66 0.85 8.92
CA TYR A 451 7.36 0.12 7.69
C TYR A 451 7.18 1.07 6.50
N ILE A 452 6.35 2.07 6.70
CA ILE A 452 5.94 2.97 5.64
C ILE A 452 7.07 3.95 5.25
N HIS A 453 7.76 4.57 6.18
CA HIS A 453 8.69 5.66 5.91
C HIS A 453 10.14 5.22 5.82
N GLU A 454 10.50 4.12 6.43
CA GLU A 454 11.88 3.67 6.46
C GLU A 454 12.07 2.47 5.53
N MET A 455 11.29 1.40 5.71
CA MET A 455 11.44 0.17 4.95
C MET A 455 11.08 0.34 3.47
N GLN A 456 9.90 0.86 3.18
CA GLN A 456 9.46 1.02 1.78
C GLN A 456 10.24 2.08 1.01
N GLN A 457 10.87 3.04 1.69
CA GLN A 457 11.72 4.04 1.05
C GLN A 457 13.18 3.60 0.87
N GLY A 458 13.54 2.44 1.42
CA GLY A 458 14.91 1.97 1.39
C GLY A 458 15.86 2.76 2.27
N THR A 459 15.35 3.53 3.25
CA THR A 459 16.17 4.21 4.26
C THR A 459 16.48 3.28 5.44
N TRP A 460 15.76 2.17 5.56
CA TRP A 460 16.03 1.12 6.51
C TRP A 460 16.69 -0.08 5.80
N ASP A 461 17.84 -0.47 6.30
CA ASP A 461 18.51 -1.67 5.83
C ASP A 461 17.98 -2.90 6.57
N TYR A 462 17.04 -3.62 5.97
CA TYR A 462 16.49 -4.87 6.54
C TYR A 462 17.54 -5.97 6.73
N LYS A 463 18.70 -5.89 6.08
CA LYS A 463 19.83 -6.81 6.32
C LYS A 463 20.47 -6.59 7.69
N SER A 464 20.28 -5.43 8.29
CA SER A 464 20.78 -5.09 9.63
C SER A 464 19.79 -5.40 10.75
N ASP A 465 18.59 -5.91 10.43
CA ASP A 465 17.55 -6.25 11.41
C ASP A 465 16.75 -7.49 10.97
N GLY A 466 16.90 -8.58 11.68
CA GLY A 466 16.24 -9.84 11.38
C GLY A 466 16.87 -11.02 12.10
N ILE A 467 16.64 -12.22 11.58
CA ILE A 467 17.06 -13.48 12.24
C ILE A 467 18.57 -13.55 12.51
N LYS A 468 19.42 -12.93 11.69
CA LYS A 468 20.88 -12.89 11.89
C LYS A 468 21.31 -11.99 13.03
N GLN A 469 20.53 -10.94 13.33
CA GLN A 469 20.80 -9.97 14.40
C GLN A 469 19.95 -10.23 15.64
N LEU A 470 19.22 -11.34 15.66
CA LEU A 470 18.37 -11.70 16.79
C LEU A 470 19.22 -12.03 18.01
N GLU A 471 19.03 -11.27 19.08
CA GLU A 471 19.61 -11.47 20.40
C GLU A 471 18.51 -11.82 21.41
N TYR A 472 18.73 -12.82 22.23
CA TYR A 472 17.82 -13.25 23.28
C TYR A 472 18.55 -14.08 24.33
N ASP A 473 18.03 -14.08 25.54
CA ASP A 473 18.46 -14.96 26.62
C ASP A 473 17.57 -16.22 26.59
N LEU A 474 18.17 -17.37 26.28
CA LEU A 474 17.48 -18.65 26.39
C LEU A 474 17.28 -18.99 27.89
N VAL A 475 16.03 -19.15 28.30
CA VAL A 475 15.69 -19.57 29.66
C VAL A 475 15.76 -21.09 29.75
N ASP A 476 14.98 -21.79 28.94
CA ASP A 476 15.00 -23.25 28.80
C ASP A 476 14.27 -23.69 27.53
N ILE A 477 14.24 -25.02 27.28
CA ILE A 477 13.47 -25.65 26.22
C ILE A 477 12.67 -26.78 26.85
N GLU A 478 11.35 -26.69 26.77
CA GLU A 478 10.44 -27.72 27.24
C GLU A 478 9.95 -28.57 26.07
N GLU A 479 9.91 -29.88 26.25
CA GLU A 479 9.32 -30.82 25.31
C GLU A 479 7.83 -30.98 25.62
N ILE A 480 6.94 -30.38 24.81
CA ILE A 480 5.49 -30.55 24.93
C ILE A 480 5.08 -31.94 24.46
N THR A 481 5.62 -32.38 23.34
CA THR A 481 5.50 -33.73 22.78
C THR A 481 6.80 -34.08 22.02
N PRO A 482 7.03 -35.36 21.62
CA PRO A 482 8.21 -35.71 20.82
C PRO A 482 8.39 -34.90 19.51
N LYS A 483 7.34 -34.30 19.05
CA LYS A 483 7.33 -33.42 17.86
C LYS A 483 7.03 -31.93 18.14
N ALA A 484 7.00 -31.50 19.42
CA ALA A 484 6.66 -30.11 19.77
C ALA A 484 7.50 -29.62 20.95
N LYS A 485 8.18 -28.50 20.76
CA LYS A 485 9.07 -27.86 21.75
C LYS A 485 8.62 -26.43 22.05
N LEU A 486 8.63 -26.05 23.33
CA LEU A 486 8.45 -24.69 23.80
C LEU A 486 9.82 -24.11 24.12
N ILE A 487 10.17 -23.01 23.49
CA ILE A 487 11.47 -22.34 23.61
C ILE A 487 11.26 -21.07 24.40
N ASN A 488 11.58 -21.12 25.68
CA ASN A 488 11.38 -20.03 26.63
C ASN A 488 12.54 -19.05 26.54
N VAL A 489 12.25 -17.79 26.19
CA VAL A 489 13.27 -16.74 25.99
C VAL A 489 12.88 -15.41 26.60
N LYS A 490 13.90 -14.56 26.84
CA LYS A 490 13.74 -13.11 27.12
C LYS A 490 14.43 -12.31 26.02
N LEU A 491 13.77 -11.26 25.53
CA LEU A 491 14.30 -10.33 24.53
C LEU A 491 15.07 -9.18 25.15
#